data_675f0a3946ede05a78f53a9e6611d91c
#
_entry.id   675f0a3946ede05a78f53a9e6611d91c
#
_cell.length_a   1.000
_cell.length_b   1.000
_cell.length_c   1.000
_cell.angle_alpha   90.00
_cell.angle_beta   90.00
_cell.angle_gamma   90.00
#
_symmetry.space_group_name_H-M   'P 1'
#
loop_
_entity.id
_entity.type
_entity.pdbx_description
1 polymer ?
#
loop_
_entity_poly.entity_id
_entity_poly.type
_entity_poly.pdbx_seq_one_letter_code
_entity_poly.pdbx_strand_id
1 'polypeptide(L)'
;AVQGACFGLATTAGITVAIDITTSARRSAGNMVYAWAARLGMLVGVVLGIGMYRMYGFRMVTYLSVAAGLASIFFASRVYVAFRAPIGVSLCNMDRFLLPRAWVPAINMLLIAFVPGALLPLMFVGDYWSLAALAVLVFITVPFMKMFVKLSHHCQRGTANTTCHLFMEAGLLVGMAVACHL
;
A
#
# COMPACT_ATOMS: atom_id res chain seq x y z
N ALA A 1 -0.61 15.38 6.89
CA ALA A 1 -0.22 15.62 5.49
C ALA A 1 1.21 15.13 5.20
N VAL A 2 2.24 15.56 5.95
CA VAL A 2 3.65 15.18 5.73
C VAL A 2 3.85 13.66 5.81
N GLN A 3 3.32 12.99 6.83
CA GLN A 3 3.43 11.54 7.00
C GLN A 3 2.82 10.78 5.80
N GLY A 4 1.66 11.21 5.30
CA GLY A 4 1.04 10.59 4.14
C GLY A 4 1.86 10.76 2.86
N ALA A 5 2.46 11.95 2.65
CA ALA A 5 3.35 12.19 1.52
C ALA A 5 4.61 11.30 1.58
N CYS A 6 5.25 11.20 2.75
CA CYS A 6 6.40 10.31 2.96
C CYS A 6 6.03 8.84 2.75
N PHE A 7 4.87 8.41 3.23
CA PHE A 7 4.38 7.05 3.00
C PHE A 7 4.14 6.76 1.53
N GLY A 8 3.50 7.68 0.80
CA GLY A 8 3.27 7.54 -0.64
C GLY A 8 4.58 7.45 -1.43
N LEU A 9 5.55 8.32 -1.12
CA LEU A 9 6.88 8.28 -1.75
C LEU A 9 7.61 6.96 -1.46
N ALA A 10 7.63 6.51 -0.21
CA ALA A 10 8.28 5.26 0.19
C ALA A 10 7.64 4.03 -0.50
N THR A 11 6.30 4.00 -0.58
CA THR A 11 5.57 2.92 -1.24
C THR A 11 5.86 2.89 -2.74
N THR A 12 5.81 4.04 -3.40
CA THR A 12 6.10 4.14 -4.84
C THR A 12 7.55 3.76 -5.15
N ALA A 13 8.51 4.27 -4.38
CA ALA A 13 9.92 3.93 -4.53
C ALA A 13 10.16 2.43 -4.30
N GLY A 14 9.56 1.83 -3.27
CA GLY A 14 9.67 0.41 -2.98
C GLY A 14 9.15 -0.48 -4.11
N ILE A 15 7.99 -0.14 -4.69
CA ILE A 15 7.45 -0.86 -5.86
C ILE A 15 8.39 -0.75 -7.06
N THR A 16 8.91 0.44 -7.33
CA THR A 16 9.82 0.67 -8.44
C THR A 16 11.09 -0.15 -8.29
N VAL A 17 11.69 -0.13 -7.10
CA VAL A 17 12.88 -0.95 -6.79
C VAL A 17 12.58 -2.43 -6.96
N ALA A 18 11.45 -2.94 -6.45
CA ALA A 18 11.07 -4.34 -6.60
C ALA A 18 10.91 -4.77 -8.07
N ILE A 19 10.45 -3.86 -8.93
CA ILE A 19 10.37 -4.10 -10.38
C ILE A 19 11.76 -4.11 -11.02
N ASP A 20 12.64 -3.19 -10.62
CA ASP A 20 13.95 -2.98 -11.24
C ASP A 20 14.98 -4.06 -10.88
N ILE A 21 14.92 -4.60 -9.66
CA ILE A 21 15.81 -5.69 -9.25
C ILE A 21 15.38 -7.07 -9.79
N THR A 22 14.15 -7.18 -10.34
CA THR A 22 13.64 -8.44 -10.87
C THR A 22 13.87 -8.56 -12.38
N THR A 23 14.25 -9.75 -12.84
CA THR A 23 14.38 -10.03 -14.28
C THR A 23 13.01 -10.02 -14.96
N SER A 24 12.98 -9.76 -16.28
CA SER A 24 11.74 -9.66 -17.05
C SER A 24 10.83 -10.90 -16.90
N ALA A 25 11.41 -12.09 -16.81
CA ALA A 25 10.70 -13.36 -16.64
C ALA A 25 10.08 -13.51 -15.23
N ARG A 26 10.69 -12.91 -14.19
CA ARG A 26 10.29 -13.05 -12.79
C ARG A 26 9.64 -11.79 -12.20
N ARG A 27 9.48 -10.73 -12.96
CA ARG A 27 8.92 -9.45 -12.48
C ARG A 27 7.54 -9.58 -11.84
N SER A 28 6.68 -10.42 -12.41
CA SER A 28 5.35 -10.67 -11.86
C SER A 28 5.43 -11.32 -10.48
N ALA A 29 6.31 -12.30 -10.31
CA ALA A 29 6.52 -12.98 -9.03
C ALA A 29 7.13 -12.03 -7.99
N GLY A 30 8.17 -11.26 -8.35
CA GLY A 30 8.80 -10.28 -7.45
C GLY A 30 7.81 -9.21 -6.97
N ASN A 31 6.99 -8.68 -7.87
CA ASN A 31 5.95 -7.72 -7.52
C ASN A 31 4.89 -8.32 -6.58
N MET A 32 4.52 -9.59 -6.78
CA MET A 32 3.61 -10.30 -5.89
C MET A 32 4.20 -10.51 -4.49
N VAL A 33 5.48 -10.89 -4.40
CA VAL A 33 6.18 -11.03 -3.10
C VAL A 33 6.22 -9.68 -2.37
N TYR A 34 6.55 -8.60 -3.06
CA TYR A 34 6.53 -7.26 -2.48
C TYR A 34 5.13 -6.87 -2.00
N ALA A 35 4.10 -7.13 -2.82
CA ALA A 35 2.72 -6.85 -2.46
C ALA A 35 2.28 -7.62 -1.20
N TRP A 36 2.59 -8.90 -1.11
CA TRP A 36 2.31 -9.71 0.08
C TRP A 36 3.06 -9.19 1.31
N ALA A 37 4.35 -8.91 1.19
CA ALA A 37 5.16 -8.39 2.29
C ALA A 37 4.58 -7.05 2.82
N ALA A 38 4.23 -6.13 1.92
CA ALA A 38 3.64 -4.85 2.29
C ALA A 38 2.29 -5.00 3.00
N ARG A 39 1.43 -5.91 2.51
CA ARG A 39 0.10 -6.14 3.08
C ARG A 39 0.13 -6.87 4.42
N LEU A 40 0.96 -7.88 4.54
CA LEU A 40 1.18 -8.57 5.82
C LEU A 40 1.82 -7.63 6.84
N GLY A 41 2.77 -6.79 6.41
CA GLY A 41 3.35 -5.75 7.25
C GLY A 41 2.31 -4.77 7.78
N MET A 42 1.35 -4.35 6.94
CA MET A 42 0.24 -3.50 7.36
C MET A 42 -0.63 -4.19 8.43
N LEU A 43 -1.02 -5.44 8.22
CA LEU A 43 -1.84 -6.20 9.17
C LEU A 43 -1.13 -6.38 10.51
N VAL A 44 0.12 -6.83 10.48
CA VAL A 44 0.97 -6.99 11.68
C VAL A 44 1.18 -5.66 12.39
N GLY A 45 1.43 -4.59 11.63
CA GLY A 45 1.62 -3.24 12.17
C GLY A 45 0.40 -2.72 12.92
N VAL A 46 -0.80 -2.95 12.39
CA VAL A 46 -2.05 -2.57 13.07
C VAL A 46 -2.24 -3.37 14.36
N VAL A 47 -2.05 -4.69 14.33
CA VAL A 47 -2.19 -5.55 15.52
C VAL A 47 -1.19 -5.15 16.62
N LEU A 48 0.08 -5.00 16.25
CA LEU A 48 1.14 -4.58 17.18
C LEU A 48 0.87 -3.16 17.71
N GLY A 49 0.47 -2.23 16.84
CA GLY A 49 0.17 -0.85 17.21
C GLY A 49 -0.95 -0.76 18.25
N ILE A 50 -2.05 -1.49 18.05
CA ILE A 50 -3.17 -1.53 19.00
C ILE A 50 -2.75 -2.20 20.31
N GLY A 51 -2.05 -3.34 20.24
CA GLY A 51 -1.55 -4.03 21.42
C GLY A 51 -0.64 -3.14 22.27
N MET A 52 0.34 -2.50 21.66
CA MET A 52 1.26 -1.58 22.33
C MET A 52 0.54 -0.34 22.87
N TYR A 53 -0.42 0.21 22.14
CA TYR A 53 -1.22 1.34 22.60
C TYR A 53 -2.00 1.00 23.87
N ARG A 54 -2.64 -0.15 23.93
CA ARG A 54 -3.42 -0.61 25.09
C ARG A 54 -2.56 -0.91 26.32
N MET A 55 -1.36 -1.47 26.12
CA MET A 55 -0.48 -1.86 27.23
C MET A 55 0.38 -0.70 27.75
N TYR A 56 0.85 0.15 26.86
CA TYR A 56 1.92 1.14 27.19
C TYR A 56 1.59 2.57 26.76
N GLY A 57 0.44 2.79 26.11
CA GLY A 57 -0.01 4.09 25.64
C GLY A 57 0.68 4.59 24.38
N PHE A 58 0.34 5.81 23.98
CA PHE A 58 0.74 6.40 22.69
C PHE A 58 2.25 6.57 22.51
N ARG A 59 2.99 6.88 23.58
CA ARG A 59 4.44 7.09 23.52
C ARG A 59 5.19 5.87 23.01
N MET A 60 4.81 4.67 23.46
CA MET A 60 5.47 3.44 23.04
C MET A 60 5.17 3.09 21.58
N VAL A 61 3.96 3.39 21.09
CA VAL A 61 3.64 3.24 19.66
C VAL A 61 4.52 4.16 18.81
N THR A 62 4.75 5.39 19.28
CA THR A 62 5.65 6.32 18.57
C THR A 62 7.08 5.82 18.54
N TYR A 63 7.62 5.33 19.66
CA TYR A 63 8.97 4.76 19.70
C TYR A 63 9.11 3.54 18.80
N LEU A 64 8.11 2.64 18.81
CA LEU A 64 8.09 1.47 17.91
C LEU A 64 8.09 1.89 16.45
N SER A 65 7.27 2.90 16.09
CA SER A 65 7.20 3.41 14.72
C SER A 65 8.52 4.03 14.26
N VAL A 66 9.19 4.80 15.14
CA VAL A 66 10.51 5.37 14.83
C VAL A 66 11.55 4.27 14.67
N ALA A 67 11.58 3.28 15.58
CA ALA A 67 12.51 2.16 15.49
C ALA A 67 12.30 1.33 14.22
N ALA A 68 11.05 1.04 13.85
CA ALA A 68 10.72 0.36 12.61
C ALA A 68 11.12 1.18 11.36
N GLY A 69 10.93 2.51 11.40
CA GLY A 69 11.38 3.41 10.34
C GLY A 69 12.89 3.40 10.15
N LEU A 70 13.66 3.48 11.25
CA LEU A 70 15.12 3.40 11.21
C LEU A 70 15.62 2.03 10.70
N ALA A 71 14.99 0.95 11.13
CA ALA A 71 15.29 -0.39 10.62
C ALA A 71 14.98 -0.48 9.10
N SER A 72 13.88 0.09 8.65
CA SER A 72 13.52 0.15 7.22
C SER A 72 14.59 0.90 6.41
N ILE A 73 15.06 2.06 6.88
CA ILE A 73 16.13 2.82 6.23
C ILE A 73 17.42 2.00 6.17
N PHE A 74 17.78 1.33 7.26
CA PHE A 74 18.96 0.47 7.31
C PHE A 74 18.88 -0.66 6.27
N PHE A 75 17.76 -1.38 6.18
CA PHE A 75 17.60 -2.44 5.18
C PHE A 75 17.54 -1.88 3.75
N ALA A 76 16.86 -0.75 3.53
CA ALA A 76 16.80 -0.11 2.23
C ALA A 76 18.19 0.32 1.73
N SER A 77 19.07 0.81 2.61
CA SER A 77 20.45 1.19 2.26
C SER A 77 21.32 0.03 1.81
N ARG A 78 20.93 -1.23 2.10
CA ARG A 78 21.64 -2.44 1.65
C ARG A 78 21.20 -2.94 0.29
N VAL A 79 20.13 -2.37 -0.28
CA VAL A 79 19.63 -2.75 -1.60
C VAL A 79 20.41 -1.97 -2.65
N TYR A 80 21.17 -2.69 -3.49
CA TYR A 80 21.86 -2.09 -4.63
C TYR A 80 20.89 -2.00 -5.81
N VAL A 81 20.60 -0.79 -6.26
CA VAL A 81 19.80 -0.52 -7.45
C VAL A 81 20.73 0.01 -8.54
N ALA A 82 20.87 -0.75 -9.63
CA ALA A 82 21.64 -0.27 -10.78
C ALA A 82 20.93 0.93 -11.40
N PHE A 83 21.66 2.04 -11.58
CA PHE A 83 21.13 3.24 -12.26
C PHE A 83 20.72 2.88 -13.69
N ARG A 84 19.46 3.13 -14.03
CA ARG A 84 18.95 3.06 -15.41
C ARG A 84 18.52 4.44 -15.84
N ALA A 85 19.01 4.87 -17.01
CA ALA A 85 18.63 6.15 -17.58
C ALA A 85 17.10 6.26 -17.72
N PRO A 86 16.50 7.39 -17.32
CA PRO A 86 15.06 7.59 -17.49
C PRO A 86 14.72 7.58 -18.98
N ILE A 87 13.70 6.82 -19.36
CA ILE A 87 13.15 6.89 -20.72
C ILE A 87 12.56 8.29 -20.90
N GLY A 88 12.93 8.98 -21.99
CA GLY A 88 12.60 10.38 -22.28
C GLY A 88 11.10 10.65 -22.47
N VAL A 89 10.34 10.56 -21.40
CA VAL A 89 8.89 10.82 -21.35
C VAL A 89 8.66 12.11 -20.54
N SER A 90 7.75 12.99 -20.97
CA SER A 90 7.45 14.25 -20.30
C SER A 90 6.99 14.03 -18.84
N LEU A 91 7.41 14.91 -17.92
CA LEU A 91 7.11 14.81 -16.49
C LEU A 91 5.61 14.93 -16.16
N CYS A 92 4.83 15.54 -17.02
CA CYS A 92 3.40 15.82 -16.80
C CYS A 92 2.46 14.94 -17.62
N ASN A 93 2.82 13.70 -17.91
CA ASN A 93 1.91 12.79 -18.61
C ASN A 93 0.98 12.09 -17.60
N MET A 94 -0.35 12.23 -17.77
CA MET A 94 -1.37 11.58 -16.92
C MET A 94 -1.25 10.05 -16.90
N ASP A 95 -0.75 9.43 -17.97
CA ASP A 95 -0.48 7.98 -18.04
C ASP A 95 0.56 7.51 -17.01
N ARG A 96 1.30 8.43 -16.37
CA ARG A 96 2.26 8.12 -15.31
C ARG A 96 1.63 7.95 -13.94
N PHE A 97 0.48 8.57 -13.68
CA PHE A 97 -0.15 8.59 -12.36
C PHE A 97 -1.30 7.62 -12.26
N LEU A 98 -2.11 7.49 -13.30
CA LEU A 98 -3.30 6.66 -13.35
C LEU A 98 -3.31 5.80 -14.60
N LEU A 99 -3.85 4.59 -14.48
CA LEU A 99 -4.08 3.69 -15.60
C LEU A 99 -5.56 3.76 -16.03
N PRO A 100 -5.94 4.54 -17.06
CA PRO A 100 -7.34 4.75 -17.43
C PRO A 100 -8.07 3.45 -17.78
N ARG A 101 -7.37 2.48 -18.37
CA ARG A 101 -7.93 1.17 -18.74
C ARG A 101 -8.35 0.32 -17.54
N ALA A 102 -7.85 0.62 -16.34
CA ALA A 102 -8.14 -0.12 -15.12
C ALA A 102 -9.19 0.56 -14.24
N TRP A 103 -10.03 1.47 -14.78
CA TRP A 103 -11.01 2.22 -13.99
C TRP A 103 -12.06 1.32 -13.32
N VAL A 104 -12.52 0.25 -13.98
CA VAL A 104 -13.49 -0.70 -13.41
C VAL A 104 -12.91 -1.43 -12.19
N PRO A 105 -11.74 -2.13 -12.29
CA PRO A 105 -11.13 -2.72 -11.10
C PRO A 105 -10.73 -1.67 -10.05
N ALA A 106 -10.42 -0.43 -10.44
CA ALA A 106 -10.10 0.64 -9.51
C ALA A 106 -11.30 1.02 -8.64
N ILE A 107 -12.47 1.24 -9.24
CA ILE A 107 -13.71 1.49 -8.50
C ILE A 107 -14.07 0.31 -7.60
N ASN A 108 -13.98 -0.92 -8.11
CA ASN A 108 -14.22 -2.09 -7.27
C ASN A 108 -13.27 -2.15 -6.07
N MET A 109 -11.99 -1.82 -6.27
CA MET A 109 -11.01 -1.77 -5.18
C MET A 109 -11.36 -0.70 -4.14
N LEU A 110 -11.84 0.48 -4.58
CA LEU A 110 -12.32 1.53 -3.70
C LEU A 110 -13.50 1.05 -2.84
N LEU A 111 -14.51 0.42 -3.48
CA LEU A 111 -15.70 -0.09 -2.79
C LEU A 111 -15.35 -1.20 -1.79
N ILE A 112 -14.46 -2.12 -2.17
CA ILE A 112 -13.99 -3.19 -1.28
C ILE A 112 -13.24 -2.62 -0.07
N ALA A 113 -12.41 -1.59 -0.30
CA ALA A 113 -11.63 -0.96 0.76
C ALA A 113 -12.46 -0.04 1.67
N PHE A 114 -13.60 0.45 1.18
CA PHE A 114 -14.52 1.29 1.95
C PHE A 114 -15.03 0.58 3.22
N VAL A 115 -15.37 -0.70 3.12
CA VAL A 115 -15.91 -1.47 4.25
C VAL A 115 -14.93 -1.55 5.43
N PRO A 116 -13.69 -2.05 5.27
CA PRO A 116 -12.72 -2.03 6.37
C PRO A 116 -12.36 -0.62 6.81
N GLY A 117 -12.39 0.38 5.91
CA GLY A 117 -12.20 1.78 6.27
C GLY A 117 -13.28 2.26 7.25
N ALA A 118 -14.54 1.96 6.99
CA ALA A 118 -15.65 2.31 7.89
C ALA A 118 -15.61 1.56 9.23
N LEU A 119 -15.06 0.35 9.25
CA LEU A 119 -14.92 -0.45 10.48
C LEU A 119 -13.68 -0.11 11.32
N LEU A 120 -12.66 0.54 10.73
CA LEU A 120 -11.40 0.86 11.42
C LEU A 120 -11.58 1.65 12.74
N PRO A 121 -12.44 2.68 12.83
CA PRO A 121 -12.66 3.40 14.09
C PRO A 121 -13.19 2.52 15.21
N LEU A 122 -13.96 1.46 14.91
CA LEU A 122 -14.52 0.54 15.90
C LEU A 122 -13.44 -0.29 16.63
N MET A 123 -12.24 -0.43 16.04
CA MET A 123 -11.11 -1.09 16.71
C MET A 123 -10.69 -0.38 18.00
N PHE A 124 -10.84 0.94 18.06
CA PHE A 124 -10.53 1.70 19.25
C PHE A 124 -11.54 1.47 20.38
N VAL A 125 -12.76 1.09 20.04
CA VAL A 125 -13.84 0.75 20.97
C VAL A 125 -13.75 -0.71 21.45
N GLY A 126 -12.92 -1.53 20.81
CA GLY A 126 -12.69 -2.92 21.21
C GLY A 126 -13.37 -3.97 20.32
N ASP A 127 -13.93 -3.54 19.19
CA ASP A 127 -14.53 -4.45 18.22
C ASP A 127 -13.47 -5.03 17.27
N TYR A 128 -13.31 -6.34 17.31
CA TYR A 128 -12.31 -7.05 16.51
C TYR A 128 -12.80 -7.43 15.09
N TRP A 129 -14.06 -7.18 14.75
CA TRP A 129 -14.57 -7.43 13.40
C TRP A 129 -13.88 -6.57 12.35
N SER A 130 -13.46 -5.38 12.72
CA SER A 130 -12.65 -4.49 11.89
C SER A 130 -11.29 -5.10 11.51
N LEU A 131 -10.67 -5.87 12.41
CA LEU A 131 -9.43 -6.58 12.12
C LEU A 131 -9.67 -7.73 11.11
N ALA A 132 -10.76 -8.44 11.24
CA ALA A 132 -11.15 -9.47 10.27
C ALA A 132 -11.43 -8.86 8.89
N ALA A 133 -12.14 -7.73 8.83
CA ALA A 133 -12.38 -7.01 7.57
C ALA A 133 -11.07 -6.52 6.93
N LEU A 134 -10.12 -6.02 7.73
CA LEU A 134 -8.80 -5.62 7.26
C LEU A 134 -8.01 -6.83 6.73
N ALA A 135 -8.05 -7.97 7.41
CA ALA A 135 -7.42 -9.20 6.94
C ALA A 135 -8.00 -9.66 5.59
N VAL A 136 -9.31 -9.63 5.43
CA VAL A 136 -9.99 -9.94 4.16
C VAL A 136 -9.52 -8.98 3.05
N LEU A 137 -9.42 -7.67 3.33
CA LEU A 137 -8.90 -6.71 2.37
C LEU A 137 -7.48 -7.05 1.94
N VAL A 138 -6.60 -7.41 2.89
CA VAL A 138 -5.23 -7.83 2.61
C VAL A 138 -5.20 -8.99 1.62
N PHE A 139 -5.99 -10.04 1.85
CA PHE A 139 -6.02 -11.21 0.97
C PHE A 139 -6.62 -10.91 -0.40
N ILE A 140 -7.63 -10.05 -0.51
CA ILE A 140 -8.26 -9.69 -1.78
C ILE A 140 -7.37 -8.75 -2.59
N THR A 141 -6.63 -7.85 -1.97
CA THR A 141 -5.82 -6.82 -2.66
C THR A 141 -4.77 -7.44 -3.59
N VAL A 142 -4.13 -8.54 -3.19
CA VAL A 142 -3.04 -9.14 -3.97
C VAL A 142 -3.52 -9.73 -5.31
N PRO A 143 -4.63 -10.50 -5.39
CA PRO A 143 -5.23 -10.89 -6.66
C PRO A 143 -5.64 -9.70 -7.54
N PHE A 144 -6.21 -8.65 -6.94
CA PHE A 144 -6.55 -7.43 -7.66
C PHE A 144 -5.32 -6.75 -8.28
N MET A 145 -4.22 -6.62 -7.55
CA MET A 145 -2.96 -6.10 -8.10
C MET A 145 -2.50 -6.89 -9.32
N LYS A 146 -2.62 -8.22 -9.31
CA LYS A 146 -2.32 -9.06 -10.47
C LYS A 146 -3.20 -8.71 -11.68
N MET A 147 -4.48 -8.40 -11.45
CA MET A 147 -5.41 -7.98 -12.50
C MET A 147 -5.00 -6.63 -13.10
N PHE A 148 -4.64 -5.64 -12.27
CA PHE A 148 -4.13 -4.34 -12.74
C PHE A 148 -2.88 -4.49 -13.60
N VAL A 149 -1.93 -5.32 -13.15
CA VAL A 149 -0.70 -5.60 -13.91
C VAL A 149 -1.00 -6.27 -15.25
N LYS A 150 -2.01 -7.16 -15.34
CA LYS A 150 -2.42 -7.78 -16.60
C LYS A 150 -3.04 -6.79 -17.59
N LEU A 151 -3.74 -5.77 -17.10
CA LEU A 151 -4.35 -4.71 -17.93
C LEU A 151 -3.33 -3.66 -18.39
N SER A 152 -2.13 -3.65 -17.80
CA SER A 152 -1.08 -2.68 -18.11
C SER A 152 -0.11 -3.18 -19.18
N HIS A 153 0.39 -2.26 -20.01
CA HIS A 153 1.55 -2.53 -20.86
C HIS A 153 2.85 -2.65 -20.02
N HIS A 154 3.91 -3.21 -20.63
CA HIS A 154 5.18 -3.44 -19.93
C HIS A 154 5.75 -2.19 -19.23
N CYS A 155 5.64 -1.02 -19.86
CA CYS A 155 6.13 0.25 -19.31
C CYS A 155 5.20 0.89 -18.28
N GLN A 156 3.96 0.41 -18.13
CA GLN A 156 2.91 1.00 -17.27
C GLN A 156 2.64 0.19 -16.00
N ARG A 157 3.45 -0.81 -15.69
CA ARG A 157 3.23 -1.69 -14.51
C ARG A 157 3.34 -0.94 -13.18
N GLY A 158 4.26 0.02 -13.09
CA GLY A 158 4.36 0.90 -11.93
C GLY A 158 3.07 1.73 -11.75
N THR A 159 2.59 2.35 -12.82
CA THR A 159 1.32 3.11 -12.85
C THR A 159 0.12 2.23 -12.48
N ALA A 160 0.09 0.97 -12.92
CA ALA A 160 -0.97 0.03 -12.56
C ALA A 160 -1.01 -0.24 -11.04
N ASN A 161 0.14 -0.48 -10.44
CA ASN A 161 0.25 -0.67 -8.99
C ASN A 161 -0.14 0.59 -8.22
N THR A 162 0.37 1.75 -8.64
CA THR A 162 0.03 3.04 -8.03
C THR A 162 -1.47 3.31 -8.12
N THR A 163 -2.12 3.02 -9.25
CA THR A 163 -3.57 3.16 -9.41
C THR A 163 -4.32 2.25 -8.43
N CYS A 164 -3.93 0.98 -8.30
CA CYS A 164 -4.54 0.05 -7.35
C CYS A 164 -4.42 0.54 -5.90
N HIS A 165 -3.24 1.00 -5.51
CA HIS A 165 -2.99 1.54 -4.17
C HIS A 165 -3.79 2.80 -3.91
N LEU A 166 -3.80 3.75 -4.85
CA LEU A 166 -4.52 5.01 -4.71
C LEU A 166 -6.01 4.79 -4.44
N PHE A 167 -6.65 3.92 -5.23
CA PHE A 167 -8.09 3.64 -5.05
C PHE A 167 -8.37 2.85 -3.78
N MET A 168 -7.48 1.98 -3.36
CA MET A 168 -7.60 1.29 -2.08
C MET A 168 -7.49 2.27 -0.90
N GLU A 169 -6.46 3.11 -0.88
CA GLU A 169 -6.27 4.10 0.19
C GLU A 169 -7.41 5.13 0.21
N ALA A 170 -7.89 5.54 -0.97
CA ALA A 170 -9.06 6.42 -1.08
C ALA A 170 -10.32 5.75 -0.49
N GLY A 171 -10.53 4.47 -0.75
CA GLY A 171 -11.63 3.71 -0.18
C GLY A 171 -11.56 3.63 1.34
N LEU A 172 -10.39 3.30 1.89
CA LEU A 172 -10.15 3.30 3.34
C LEU A 172 -10.42 4.68 3.96
N LEU A 173 -9.92 5.74 3.34
CA LEU A 173 -10.07 7.12 3.82
C LEU A 173 -11.55 7.54 3.84
N VAL A 174 -12.28 7.32 2.73
CA VAL A 174 -13.69 7.68 2.62
C VAL A 174 -14.52 6.87 3.61
N GLY A 175 -14.27 5.57 3.74
CA GLY A 175 -14.93 4.73 4.74
C GLY A 175 -14.74 5.23 6.16
N MET A 176 -13.49 5.54 6.53
CA MET A 176 -13.16 6.09 7.85
C MET A 176 -13.80 7.46 8.08
N ALA A 177 -13.80 8.36 7.08
CA ALA A 177 -14.43 9.66 7.19
C ALA A 177 -15.94 9.54 7.41
N VAL A 178 -16.62 8.66 6.67
CA VAL A 178 -18.06 8.40 6.86
C VAL A 178 -18.34 7.86 8.27
N ALA A 179 -17.56 6.91 8.75
CA ALA A 179 -17.75 6.32 10.09
C ALA A 179 -17.48 7.33 11.23
N CYS A 180 -16.61 8.32 11.02
CA CYS A 180 -16.37 9.36 12.04
C CYS A 180 -17.46 10.44 12.05
N HIS A 181 -18.32 10.51 11.04
CA HIS A 181 -19.42 11.46 10.95
C HIS A 181 -20.79 10.85 11.34
N LEU A 182 -20.87 9.52 11.47
CA LEU A 182 -22.05 8.80 11.96
C LEU A 182 -21.96 8.59 13.48
#